data_b64d215126f0eb3e2f41609cc4e2aeee
#
_entry.id   b64d215126f0eb3e2f41609cc4e2aeee
#
_cell.length_a   1.000
_cell.length_b   1.000
_cell.length_c   1.000
_cell.angle_alpha   90.00
_cell.angle_beta   90.00
_cell.angle_gamma   90.00
#
_symmetry.space_group_name_H-M   'P 1'
#
loop_
_entity.id
_entity.type
_entity.pdbx_description
1 polymer ?
#
loop_
_entity_poly.entity_id
_entity_poly.type
_entity_poly.pdbx_seq_one_letter_code
_entity_poly.pdbx_strand_id
1 'polypeptide(L)'
;MQLKISVNGKQVERRVDDDKRLIDFLREDLGLTSVKEGCGVGECGACTVLVDGKSVLSCLTRVAQVNRKEILTVEGLAEGDDLHPVQQAFVETGGVQCGFCTPGFIMVAVELLNRNPDPSREEIREWIEGNICRCTGYVKIVDAIELAAKRMRSEEEKVET
;
A
#
# COMPACT_ATOMS: atom_id res chain seq x y z
N MET A 1 -11.08 23.82 -0.60
CA MET A 1 -10.15 24.02 -1.74
C MET A 1 -10.56 23.26 -2.98
N GLN A 2 -9.98 23.60 -4.15
CA GLN A 2 -10.08 22.77 -5.35
C GLN A 2 -8.93 21.75 -5.32
N LEU A 3 -9.26 20.50 -5.06
CA LEU A 3 -8.29 19.39 -5.03
C LEU A 3 -8.10 18.85 -6.46
N LYS A 4 -6.85 18.66 -6.85
CA LYS A 4 -6.45 18.00 -8.10
C LYS A 4 -5.40 16.96 -7.78
N ILE A 5 -5.69 15.69 -7.98
CA ILE A 5 -4.79 14.56 -7.69
C ILE A 5 -4.94 13.48 -8.74
N SER A 6 -3.95 12.61 -8.85
CA SER A 6 -4.08 11.32 -9.53
C SER A 6 -4.31 10.24 -8.48
N VAL A 7 -5.31 9.40 -8.65
CA VAL A 7 -5.55 8.24 -7.77
C VAL A 7 -5.64 6.99 -8.63
N ASN A 8 -4.74 6.04 -8.40
CA ASN A 8 -4.65 4.80 -9.17
C ASN A 8 -4.64 5.08 -10.69
N GLY A 9 -3.83 6.07 -11.12
CA GLY A 9 -3.70 6.49 -12.52
C GLY A 9 -4.86 7.34 -13.09
N LYS A 10 -5.91 7.60 -12.29
CA LYS A 10 -7.07 8.40 -12.74
C LYS A 10 -7.00 9.80 -12.15
N GLN A 11 -7.19 10.81 -13.00
CA GLN A 11 -7.28 12.20 -12.57
C GLN A 11 -8.58 12.46 -11.81
N VAL A 12 -8.47 13.06 -10.65
CA VAL A 12 -9.59 13.44 -9.78
C VAL A 12 -9.53 14.93 -9.49
N GLU A 13 -10.57 15.65 -9.88
CA GLU A 13 -10.76 17.05 -9.54
C GLU A 13 -12.05 17.20 -8.75
N ARG A 14 -11.97 17.71 -7.52
CA ARG A 14 -13.14 17.91 -6.65
C ARG A 14 -12.95 19.11 -5.72
N ARG A 15 -14.06 19.76 -5.37
CA ARG A 15 -14.08 20.71 -4.27
C ARG A 15 -14.23 19.94 -2.97
N VAL A 16 -13.29 20.12 -2.06
CA VAL A 16 -13.24 19.43 -0.75
C VAL A 16 -12.92 20.42 0.36
N ASP A 17 -13.24 20.01 1.59
CA ASP A 17 -12.78 20.71 2.78
C ASP A 17 -11.27 20.48 2.95
N ASP A 18 -10.53 21.53 3.25
CA ASP A 18 -9.06 21.50 3.40
C ASP A 18 -8.62 20.59 4.56
N ASP A 19 -9.47 20.50 5.59
CA ASP A 19 -9.23 19.71 6.78
C ASP A 19 -9.65 18.25 6.67
N LYS A 20 -10.29 17.85 5.55
CA LYS A 20 -10.69 16.45 5.35
C LYS A 20 -9.48 15.54 5.38
N ARG A 21 -9.55 14.44 6.17
CA ARG A 21 -8.49 13.43 6.18
C ARG A 21 -8.45 12.70 4.84
N LEU A 22 -7.24 12.32 4.41
CA LEU A 22 -7.07 11.57 3.16
C LEU A 22 -7.81 10.23 3.20
N ILE A 23 -7.82 9.54 4.35
CA ILE A 23 -8.52 8.27 4.49
C ILE A 23 -10.02 8.41 4.24
N ASP A 24 -10.66 9.46 4.78
CA ASP A 24 -12.10 9.69 4.59
C ASP A 24 -12.41 10.00 3.12
N PHE A 25 -11.56 10.81 2.48
CA PHE A 25 -11.69 11.11 1.06
C PHE A 25 -11.57 9.85 0.17
N LEU A 26 -10.57 9.01 0.42
CA LEU A 26 -10.38 7.77 -0.34
C LEU A 26 -11.54 6.80 -0.16
N ARG A 27 -12.03 6.63 1.07
CA ARG A 27 -13.09 5.67 1.39
C ARG A 27 -14.48 6.16 1.03
N GLU A 28 -14.80 7.39 1.38
CA GLU A 28 -16.17 7.93 1.30
C GLU A 28 -16.46 8.60 -0.05
N ASP A 29 -15.52 9.40 -0.56
CA ASP A 29 -15.73 10.12 -1.81
C ASP A 29 -15.35 9.29 -3.05
N LEU A 30 -14.36 8.37 -2.93
CA LEU A 30 -13.87 7.56 -4.04
C LEU A 30 -14.25 6.07 -3.95
N GLY A 31 -14.79 5.61 -2.80
CA GLY A 31 -15.18 4.22 -2.60
C GLY A 31 -14.01 3.23 -2.50
N LEU A 32 -12.79 3.71 -2.23
CA LEU A 32 -11.59 2.88 -2.11
C LEU A 32 -11.50 2.29 -0.69
N THR A 33 -12.25 1.23 -0.46
CA THR A 33 -12.46 0.64 0.87
C THR A 33 -11.34 -0.29 1.35
N SER A 34 -10.34 -0.58 0.51
CA SER A 34 -9.15 -1.32 0.95
C SER A 34 -8.35 -0.55 2.00
N VAL A 35 -8.35 0.77 1.94
CA VAL A 35 -7.71 1.62 2.93
C VAL A 35 -8.49 1.51 4.25
N LYS A 36 -7.90 0.90 5.28
CA LYS A 36 -8.58 0.59 6.55
C LYS A 36 -8.20 1.56 7.66
N GLU A 37 -9.19 2.00 8.43
CA GLU A 37 -8.93 2.73 9.67
C GLU A 37 -8.95 1.77 10.87
N GLY A 38 -7.76 1.47 11.40
CA GLY A 38 -7.63 0.63 12.59
C GLY A 38 -7.54 1.47 13.88
N CYS A 39 -6.59 2.39 13.95
CA CYS A 39 -6.34 3.17 15.16
C CYS A 39 -6.71 4.66 15.05
N GLY A 40 -6.68 5.27 13.87
CA GLY A 40 -6.92 6.69 13.65
C GLY A 40 -5.85 7.64 14.22
N VAL A 41 -4.77 7.10 14.78
CA VAL A 41 -3.72 7.85 15.49
C VAL A 41 -2.30 7.55 14.97
N GLY A 42 -2.20 6.87 13.83
CA GLY A 42 -0.90 6.65 13.16
C GLY A 42 -0.07 5.47 13.64
N GLU A 43 -0.61 4.57 14.48
CA GLU A 43 0.14 3.48 15.09
C GLU A 43 0.09 2.16 14.30
N CYS A 44 -1.06 1.82 13.71
CA CYS A 44 -1.29 0.46 13.20
C CYS A 44 -0.89 0.22 11.74
N GLY A 45 -0.71 1.26 10.95
CA GLY A 45 -0.33 1.16 9.53
C GLY A 45 -1.41 0.62 8.58
N ALA A 46 -2.61 0.26 9.05
CA ALA A 46 -3.67 -0.30 8.20
C ALA A 46 -4.18 0.67 7.12
N CYS A 47 -3.98 1.97 7.33
CA CYS A 47 -4.37 3.05 6.42
C CYS A 47 -3.27 3.48 5.44
N THR A 48 -2.17 2.74 5.36
CA THR A 48 -1.04 3.11 4.51
C THR A 48 -1.42 3.11 3.03
N VAL A 49 -1.08 4.19 2.35
CA VAL A 49 -1.14 4.36 0.89
C VAL A 49 0.20 4.90 0.40
N LEU A 50 0.48 4.86 -0.90
CA LEU A 50 1.64 5.54 -1.45
C LEU A 50 1.24 6.91 -1.99
N VAL A 51 2.00 7.93 -1.64
CA VAL A 51 1.91 9.28 -2.21
C VAL A 51 3.25 9.60 -2.88
N ASP A 52 3.23 9.79 -4.19
CA ASP A 52 4.44 9.94 -5.00
C ASP A 52 5.45 8.80 -4.73
N GLY A 53 4.95 7.55 -4.61
CA GLY A 53 5.76 6.36 -4.37
C GLY A 53 6.25 6.15 -2.93
N LYS A 54 5.83 6.98 -1.97
CA LYS A 54 6.24 6.88 -0.55
C LYS A 54 5.08 6.54 0.35
N SER A 55 5.28 5.65 1.30
CA SER A 55 4.28 5.26 2.31
C SER A 55 3.85 6.45 3.16
N VAL A 56 2.55 6.64 3.25
CA VAL A 56 1.91 7.71 4.01
C VAL A 56 0.73 7.14 4.79
N LEU A 57 0.59 7.55 6.05
CA LEU A 57 -0.56 7.19 6.88
C LEU A 57 -1.74 8.12 6.57
N SER A 58 -2.69 7.63 5.80
CA SER A 58 -3.81 8.45 5.30
C SER A 58 -4.74 8.96 6.42
N CYS A 59 -4.77 8.31 7.59
CA CYS A 59 -5.54 8.79 8.75
C CYS A 59 -4.98 10.07 9.39
N LEU A 60 -3.67 10.35 9.21
CA LEU A 60 -3.00 11.55 9.72
C LEU A 60 -2.76 12.61 8.63
N THR A 61 -3.00 12.28 7.38
CA THR A 61 -2.75 13.16 6.23
C THR A 61 -4.01 13.91 5.85
N ARG A 62 -3.90 15.22 5.62
CA ARG A 62 -5.00 16.05 5.08
C ARG A 62 -4.96 16.05 3.56
N VAL A 63 -6.12 16.14 2.92
CA VAL A 63 -6.22 16.21 1.45
C VAL A 63 -5.45 17.40 0.87
N ALA A 64 -5.36 18.50 1.61
CA ALA A 64 -4.58 19.69 1.21
C ALA A 64 -3.09 19.37 1.00
N GLN A 65 -2.52 18.43 1.77
CA GLN A 65 -1.10 18.07 1.71
C GLN A 65 -0.74 17.22 0.49
N VAL A 66 -1.74 16.62 -0.14
CA VAL A 66 -1.56 15.74 -1.31
C VAL A 66 -2.07 16.36 -2.63
N ASN A 67 -2.39 17.65 -2.62
CA ASN A 67 -2.81 18.34 -3.84
C ASN A 67 -1.73 18.27 -4.91
N ARG A 68 -2.10 17.92 -6.15
CA ARG A 68 -1.23 17.71 -7.33
C ARG A 68 -0.26 16.53 -7.19
N LYS A 69 -0.55 15.58 -6.30
CA LYS A 69 0.25 14.37 -6.11
C LYS A 69 -0.43 13.15 -6.70
N GLU A 70 0.37 12.10 -6.86
CA GLU A 70 -0.10 10.78 -7.24
C GLU A 70 -0.32 9.93 -6.00
N ILE A 71 -1.49 9.29 -5.91
CA ILE A 71 -1.85 8.40 -4.81
C ILE A 71 -2.09 7.01 -5.38
N LEU A 72 -1.45 6.02 -4.79
CA LEU A 72 -1.65 4.62 -5.12
C LEU A 72 -2.20 3.89 -3.89
N THR A 73 -3.31 3.17 -4.10
CA THR A 73 -3.88 2.23 -3.13
C THR A 73 -3.77 0.81 -3.66
N VAL A 74 -4.09 -0.19 -2.83
CA VAL A 74 -3.97 -1.60 -3.23
C VAL A 74 -4.84 -1.95 -4.44
N GLU A 75 -5.98 -1.25 -4.61
CA GLU A 75 -6.86 -1.41 -5.79
C GLU A 75 -6.18 -1.00 -7.10
N GLY A 76 -5.18 -0.13 -7.04
CA GLY A 76 -4.45 0.34 -8.22
C GLY A 76 -3.24 -0.51 -8.61
N LEU A 77 -2.95 -1.58 -7.87
CA LEU A 77 -1.80 -2.45 -8.15
C LEU A 77 -2.10 -3.52 -9.21
N ALA A 78 -3.33 -4.04 -9.23
CA ALA A 78 -3.74 -5.06 -10.19
C ALA A 78 -4.05 -4.45 -11.56
N GLU A 79 -3.71 -5.15 -12.63
CA GLU A 79 -4.07 -4.83 -14.00
C GLU A 79 -5.16 -5.80 -14.50
N GLY A 80 -6.43 -5.35 -14.44
CA GLY A 80 -7.56 -6.22 -14.72
C GLY A 80 -7.66 -7.35 -13.70
N ASP A 81 -7.61 -8.60 -14.16
CA ASP A 81 -7.64 -9.80 -13.32
C ASP A 81 -6.23 -10.24 -12.86
N ASP A 82 -5.16 -9.59 -13.36
CA ASP A 82 -3.79 -9.93 -13.03
C ASP A 82 -3.34 -9.21 -11.76
N LEU A 83 -3.16 -9.97 -10.70
CA LEU A 83 -2.66 -9.44 -9.42
C LEU A 83 -1.18 -9.07 -9.52
N HIS A 84 -0.82 -7.98 -8.87
CA HIS A 84 0.58 -7.60 -8.68
C HIS A 84 1.35 -8.72 -7.95
N PRO A 85 2.65 -8.98 -8.26
CA PRO A 85 3.45 -10.05 -7.63
C PRO A 85 3.41 -10.04 -6.09
N VAL A 86 3.36 -8.86 -5.47
CA VAL A 86 3.22 -8.74 -4.01
C VAL A 86 1.86 -9.27 -3.56
N GLN A 87 0.78 -8.94 -4.23
CA GLN A 87 -0.58 -9.43 -3.89
C GLN A 87 -0.64 -10.96 -4.02
N GLN A 88 -0.12 -11.52 -5.12
CA GLN A 88 -0.07 -12.97 -5.34
C GLN A 88 0.71 -13.68 -4.24
N ALA A 89 1.88 -13.16 -3.88
CA ALA A 89 2.73 -13.73 -2.84
C ALA A 89 2.03 -13.76 -1.48
N PHE A 90 1.27 -12.73 -1.12
CA PHE A 90 0.50 -12.72 0.13
C PHE A 90 -0.58 -13.80 0.17
N VAL A 91 -1.25 -14.05 -0.95
CA VAL A 91 -2.24 -15.13 -1.06
C VAL A 91 -1.58 -16.51 -0.92
N GLU A 92 -0.51 -16.74 -1.67
CA GLU A 92 0.13 -18.05 -1.76
C GLU A 92 0.85 -18.48 -0.48
N THR A 93 1.48 -17.56 0.22
CA THR A 93 2.20 -17.86 1.48
C THR A 93 1.27 -17.98 2.69
N GLY A 94 0.00 -17.60 2.53
CA GLY A 94 -0.93 -17.47 3.67
C GLY A 94 -0.63 -16.27 4.55
N GLY A 95 -0.06 -15.20 3.98
CA GLY A 95 0.14 -13.91 4.64
C GLY A 95 -1.16 -13.15 4.92
N VAL A 96 -2.29 -13.67 4.45
CA VAL A 96 -3.63 -13.13 4.66
C VAL A 96 -4.43 -14.06 5.54
N GLN A 97 -5.00 -13.53 6.64
CA GLN A 97 -5.99 -14.23 7.46
C GLN A 97 -7.28 -13.43 7.50
N CYS A 98 -7.50 -12.53 8.47
CA CYS A 98 -8.69 -11.69 8.45
C CYS A 98 -8.69 -10.64 7.33
N GLY A 99 -7.53 -10.30 6.79
CA GLY A 99 -7.37 -9.38 5.65
C GLY A 99 -7.34 -7.90 6.02
N PHE A 100 -7.60 -7.53 7.28
CA PHE A 100 -7.72 -6.11 7.67
C PHE A 100 -6.42 -5.33 7.52
N CYS A 101 -5.29 -5.89 7.97
CA CYS A 101 -3.97 -5.26 7.88
C CYS A 101 -3.31 -5.41 6.50
N THR A 102 -3.79 -6.34 5.68
CA THR A 102 -3.13 -6.77 4.44
C THR A 102 -2.90 -5.64 3.44
N PRO A 103 -3.84 -4.74 3.15
CA PRO A 103 -3.60 -3.64 2.23
C PRO A 103 -2.44 -2.74 2.67
N GLY A 104 -2.36 -2.41 3.96
CA GLY A 104 -1.27 -1.61 4.50
C GLY A 104 0.10 -2.28 4.33
N PHE A 105 0.20 -3.58 4.64
CA PHE A 105 1.44 -4.35 4.44
C PHE A 105 1.84 -4.44 2.97
N ILE A 106 0.89 -4.63 2.06
CA ILE A 106 1.15 -4.68 0.62
C ILE A 106 1.73 -3.34 0.15
N MET A 107 1.18 -2.21 0.58
CA MET A 107 1.67 -0.90 0.15
C MET A 107 3.08 -0.61 0.64
N VAL A 108 3.42 -0.92 1.91
CA VAL A 108 4.81 -0.78 2.39
C VAL A 108 5.76 -1.76 1.71
N ALA A 109 5.30 -2.96 1.37
CA ALA A 109 6.11 -3.94 0.64
C ALA A 109 6.41 -3.46 -0.79
N VAL A 110 5.44 -2.88 -1.48
CA VAL A 110 5.65 -2.29 -2.81
C VAL A 110 6.69 -1.16 -2.76
N GLU A 111 6.61 -0.26 -1.77
CA GLU A 111 7.63 0.77 -1.61
C GLU A 111 9.02 0.17 -1.35
N LEU A 112 9.12 -0.83 -0.45
CA LEU A 112 10.39 -1.49 -0.17
C LEU A 112 11.01 -2.08 -1.43
N LEU A 113 10.25 -2.88 -2.18
CA LEU A 113 10.76 -3.60 -3.35
C LEU A 113 11.11 -2.66 -4.52
N ASN A 114 10.44 -1.52 -4.62
CA ASN A 114 10.81 -0.48 -5.58
C ASN A 114 12.13 0.22 -5.22
N ARG A 115 12.51 0.26 -3.94
CA ARG A 115 13.76 0.87 -3.47
C ARG A 115 14.90 -0.14 -3.38
N ASN A 116 14.61 -1.33 -2.93
CA ASN A 116 15.55 -2.44 -2.75
C ASN A 116 14.91 -3.72 -3.30
N PRO A 117 15.26 -4.14 -4.53
CA PRO A 117 14.68 -5.33 -5.16
C PRO A 117 15.07 -6.65 -4.47
N ASP A 118 16.14 -6.66 -3.66
CA ASP A 118 16.66 -7.85 -2.99
C ASP A 118 16.87 -7.63 -1.49
N PRO A 119 15.81 -7.33 -0.73
CA PRO A 119 15.95 -7.09 0.70
C PRO A 119 16.22 -8.38 1.45
N SER A 120 17.10 -8.34 2.45
CA SER A 120 17.24 -9.39 3.43
C SER A 120 15.99 -9.53 4.30
N ARG A 121 15.80 -10.69 4.93
CA ARG A 121 14.67 -10.88 5.87
C ARG A 121 14.69 -9.89 7.03
N GLU A 122 15.87 -9.46 7.46
CA GLU A 122 16.00 -8.44 8.52
C GLU A 122 15.51 -7.07 8.04
N GLU A 123 15.96 -6.63 6.87
CA GLU A 123 15.47 -5.38 6.24
C GLU A 123 13.95 -5.41 6.03
N ILE A 124 13.38 -6.55 5.61
CA ILE A 124 11.94 -6.70 5.50
C ILE A 124 11.26 -6.48 6.85
N ARG A 125 11.76 -7.11 7.93
CA ARG A 125 11.19 -6.95 9.28
C ARG A 125 11.26 -5.51 9.78
N GLU A 126 12.38 -4.86 9.63
CA GLU A 126 12.56 -3.45 9.99
C GLU A 126 11.61 -2.54 9.19
N TRP A 127 11.44 -2.82 7.89
CA TRP A 127 10.60 -2.00 7.04
C TRP A 127 9.12 -2.08 7.40
N ILE A 128 8.63 -3.25 7.81
CA ILE A 128 7.22 -3.47 8.15
C ILE A 128 6.87 -3.20 9.61
N GLU A 129 7.81 -2.81 10.47
CA GLU A 129 7.57 -2.64 11.92
C GLU A 129 6.52 -1.56 12.25
N GLY A 130 6.25 -0.63 11.33
CA GLY A 130 5.15 0.35 11.43
C GLY A 130 3.75 -0.22 11.15
N ASN A 131 3.63 -1.52 10.82
CA ASN A 131 2.36 -2.17 10.51
C ASN A 131 2.06 -3.29 11.50
N ILE A 132 0.82 -3.31 12.01
CA ILE A 132 0.40 -4.27 13.04
C ILE A 132 -0.54 -5.32 12.46
N CYS A 133 -0.24 -6.59 12.74
CA CYS A 133 -1.13 -7.73 12.45
C CYS A 133 -1.40 -8.52 13.73
N ARG A 134 -2.68 -8.78 14.04
CA ARG A 134 -3.10 -9.56 15.21
C ARG A 134 -3.19 -11.06 14.91
N CYS A 135 -3.22 -11.47 13.65
CA CYS A 135 -3.58 -12.83 13.24
C CYS A 135 -2.38 -13.70 12.88
N THR A 136 -1.43 -13.18 12.06
CA THR A 136 -0.45 -13.98 11.33
C THR A 136 0.82 -14.30 12.11
N GLY A 137 1.15 -13.52 13.15
CA GLY A 137 2.46 -13.60 13.82
C GLY A 137 3.62 -13.11 12.94
N TYR A 138 3.33 -12.41 11.84
CA TYR A 138 4.26 -11.75 10.89
C TYR A 138 5.12 -12.66 10.01
N VAL A 139 5.43 -13.90 10.39
CA VAL A 139 6.33 -14.79 9.65
C VAL A 139 5.87 -14.96 8.20
N LYS A 140 4.58 -15.23 8.00
CA LYS A 140 3.99 -15.42 6.66
C LYS A 140 3.98 -14.13 5.83
N ILE A 141 3.90 -12.98 6.47
CA ILE A 141 4.02 -11.67 5.79
C ILE A 141 5.45 -11.46 5.30
N VAL A 142 6.45 -11.77 6.12
CA VAL A 142 7.86 -11.71 5.72
C VAL A 142 8.15 -12.69 4.58
N ASP A 143 7.63 -13.92 4.67
CA ASP A 143 7.75 -14.93 3.59
C ASP A 143 7.11 -14.43 2.28
N ALA A 144 5.96 -13.75 2.36
CA ALA A 144 5.28 -13.16 1.20
C ALA A 144 6.14 -12.10 0.50
N ILE A 145 6.72 -11.18 1.26
CA ILE A 145 7.55 -10.10 0.71
C ILE A 145 8.82 -10.67 0.08
N GLU A 146 9.45 -11.66 0.73
CA GLU A 146 10.62 -12.35 0.18
C GLU A 146 10.29 -13.09 -1.14
N LEU A 147 9.14 -13.76 -1.20
CA LEU A 147 8.66 -14.41 -2.42
C LEU A 147 8.40 -13.41 -3.54
N ALA A 148 7.74 -12.29 -3.22
CA ALA A 148 7.47 -11.22 -4.18
C ALA A 148 8.77 -10.64 -4.75
N ALA A 149 9.76 -10.37 -3.90
CA ALA A 149 11.07 -9.88 -4.32
C ALA A 149 11.73 -10.83 -5.35
N LYS A 150 11.72 -12.13 -5.08
CA LYS A 150 12.27 -13.14 -5.99
C LYS A 150 11.57 -13.16 -7.36
N ARG A 151 10.24 -13.02 -7.37
CA ARG A 151 9.44 -13.00 -8.61
C ARG A 151 9.69 -11.74 -9.43
N MET A 152 9.67 -10.59 -8.81
CA MET A 152 9.86 -9.31 -9.51
C MET A 152 11.24 -9.28 -10.18
N ARG A 153 12.31 -9.75 -9.52
CA ARG A 153 13.63 -9.85 -10.15
C ARG A 153 13.67 -10.80 -11.34
N SER A 154 13.03 -11.98 -11.23
CA SER A 154 13.00 -12.94 -12.35
C SER A 154 12.18 -12.47 -13.54
N GLU A 155 11.22 -11.57 -13.34
CA GLU A 155 10.47 -10.94 -14.43
C GLU A 155 11.29 -9.84 -15.13
N GLU A 156 12.05 -9.04 -14.38
CA GLU A 156 12.96 -8.02 -14.92
C GLU A 156 14.06 -8.66 -15.80
N GLU A 157 14.68 -9.74 -15.34
CA GLU A 157 15.71 -10.49 -16.10
C GLU A 157 15.19 -11.04 -17.43
N LYS A 158 13.89 -11.38 -17.52
CA LYS A 158 13.28 -11.88 -18.77
C LYS A 158 12.96 -10.79 -19.78
N VAL A 159 12.78 -9.55 -19.31
CA VAL A 159 12.47 -8.39 -20.19
C VAL A 159 13.76 -7.83 -20.81
N GLU A 160 14.92 -8.02 -20.16
CA GLU A 160 16.22 -7.55 -20.65
C GLU A 160 16.90 -8.51 -21.65
N THR A 161 16.34 -9.69 -21.88
CA THR A 161 16.82 -10.71 -22.84
C THR A 161 15.96 -10.79 -24.08
#